data_41c235370c2cb4cb50b5485533eedde4
#
_entry.id   41c235370c2cb4cb50b5485533eedde4
#
_cell.length_a   1.000
_cell.length_b   1.000
_cell.length_c   1.000
_cell.angle_alpha   90.00
_cell.angle_beta   90.00
_cell.angle_gamma   90.00
#
_symmetry.space_group_name_H-M   'P 1'
#
loop_
_entity.id
_entity.type
_entity.pdbx_description
1 polymer ?
#
loop_
_entity_poly.entity_id
_entity_poly.type
_entity_poly.pdbx_seq_one_letter_code
_entity_poly.pdbx_strand_id
1 'polypeptide(L)'
;MSNLLSTRWSRFIATTVFLPVIVATLAVVSTMEANAAPGLQVGVLTCESVPGTRFNMLIHSSVDVECVFNYGGVEEQYYGETGIGIGLDLKSVGDEQIAYMVFALSGDVEPGAHALAGDYIGGKASAAAGVGVGAAVLVGGGDKNFSLQPLALETSTGFGASAGVSYLSIWPADKE
;
A
#
# COMPACT_ATOMS: atom_id res chain seq x y z
N MET A 1 -27.68 -29.21 -63.38
CA MET A 1 -28.45 -28.84 -62.19
C MET A 1 -27.69 -29.39 -61.00
N SER A 2 -26.85 -28.80 -60.44
CA SER A 2 -25.77 -27.89 -60.11
C SER A 2 -25.98 -27.26 -58.77
N ASN A 3 -25.20 -27.79 -57.79
CA ASN A 3 -24.46 -27.12 -56.76
C ASN A 3 -25.13 -26.01 -55.92
N LEU A 4 -25.54 -26.35 -54.73
CA LEU A 4 -25.65 -25.43 -53.59
C LEU A 4 -25.44 -26.21 -52.27
N LEU A 5 -24.21 -26.49 -51.86
CA LEU A 5 -23.87 -26.97 -50.52
C LEU A 5 -22.38 -26.77 -50.28
N SER A 6 -21.95 -25.53 -49.98
CA SER A 6 -20.68 -25.29 -49.31
C SER A 6 -20.57 -23.84 -48.92
N THR A 7 -21.09 -23.42 -47.78
CA THR A 7 -20.62 -22.16 -47.11
C THR A 7 -21.32 -22.00 -45.75
N ARG A 8 -21.15 -22.90 -44.80
CA ARG A 8 -21.68 -22.68 -43.45
C ARG A 8 -20.84 -23.28 -42.28
N TRP A 9 -19.61 -23.67 -42.53
CA TRP A 9 -18.82 -24.34 -41.48
C TRP A 9 -17.58 -23.59 -40.95
N SER A 10 -17.35 -22.33 -41.33
CA SER A 10 -16.12 -21.62 -40.93
C SER A 10 -16.32 -20.55 -39.84
N ARG A 11 -17.46 -20.49 -39.15
CA ARG A 11 -17.73 -19.43 -38.17
C ARG A 11 -17.79 -19.88 -36.70
N PHE A 12 -17.57 -21.15 -36.37
CA PHE A 12 -17.70 -21.66 -35.01
C PHE A 12 -16.39 -22.01 -34.29
N ILE A 13 -15.22 -21.78 -34.88
CA ILE A 13 -13.93 -22.19 -34.30
C ILE A 13 -13.19 -21.01 -33.61
N ALA A 14 -13.62 -19.76 -33.83
CA ALA A 14 -12.88 -18.59 -33.33
C ALA A 14 -13.22 -18.16 -31.87
N THR A 15 -14.29 -18.70 -31.27
CA THR A 15 -14.80 -18.17 -29.99
C THR A 15 -14.40 -19.00 -28.75
N THR A 16 -13.84 -20.20 -28.94
CA THR A 16 -13.55 -21.12 -27.81
C THR A 16 -12.10 -21.12 -27.33
N VAL A 17 -11.18 -20.45 -28.01
CA VAL A 17 -9.75 -20.43 -27.64
C VAL A 17 -9.37 -19.26 -26.72
N PHE A 18 -10.16 -18.17 -26.71
CA PHE A 18 -9.85 -17.00 -25.90
C PHE A 18 -10.29 -17.08 -24.43
N LEU A 19 -11.28 -17.90 -24.09
CA LEU A 19 -11.82 -18.00 -22.74
C LEU A 19 -10.87 -18.67 -21.72
N PRO A 20 -10.11 -19.73 -22.06
CA PRO A 20 -9.23 -20.39 -21.07
C PRO A 20 -7.96 -19.57 -20.76
N VAL A 21 -7.53 -18.64 -21.61
CA VAL A 21 -6.33 -17.83 -21.37
C VAL A 21 -6.59 -16.74 -20.32
N ILE A 22 -7.79 -16.17 -20.29
CA ILE A 22 -8.16 -15.12 -19.32
C ILE A 22 -8.34 -15.73 -17.91
N VAL A 23 -8.86 -16.96 -17.80
CA VAL A 23 -9.04 -17.64 -16.52
C VAL A 23 -7.71 -18.09 -15.94
N ALA A 24 -6.73 -18.48 -16.76
CA ALA A 24 -5.40 -18.90 -16.31
C ALA A 24 -4.56 -17.70 -15.79
N THR A 25 -4.76 -16.48 -16.29
CA THR A 25 -4.03 -15.30 -15.82
C THR A 25 -4.55 -14.73 -14.51
N LEU A 26 -5.81 -14.96 -14.15
CA LEU A 26 -6.35 -14.56 -12.83
C LEU A 26 -5.90 -15.47 -11.68
N ALA A 27 -5.46 -16.70 -11.95
CA ALA A 27 -5.07 -17.67 -10.92
C ALA A 27 -3.65 -17.45 -10.35
N VAL A 28 -2.83 -16.61 -10.97
CA VAL A 28 -1.43 -16.37 -10.56
C VAL A 28 -1.30 -15.24 -9.54
N VAL A 29 -2.35 -14.47 -9.26
CA VAL A 29 -2.31 -13.32 -8.33
C VAL A 29 -2.55 -13.72 -6.86
N SER A 30 -2.77 -14.99 -6.55
CA SER A 30 -3.37 -15.40 -5.27
C SER A 30 -2.41 -15.89 -4.19
N THR A 31 -1.09 -15.75 -4.31
CA THR A 31 -0.18 -16.20 -3.24
C THR A 31 1.01 -15.25 -3.02
N MET A 32 0.75 -13.99 -2.77
CA MET A 32 1.68 -13.23 -1.94
C MET A 32 1.28 -13.46 -0.48
N GLU A 33 1.74 -14.56 0.08
CA GLU A 33 1.81 -14.69 1.53
C GLU A 33 2.76 -13.59 2.01
N ALA A 34 2.20 -12.57 2.66
CA ALA A 34 3.00 -11.61 3.41
C ALA A 34 3.65 -12.41 4.55
N ASN A 35 4.91 -12.81 4.39
CA ASN A 35 5.69 -13.32 5.50
C ASN A 35 5.74 -12.22 6.55
N ALA A 36 5.00 -12.43 7.65
CA ALA A 36 5.06 -11.55 8.80
C ALA A 36 6.52 -11.47 9.27
N ALA A 37 7.05 -10.26 9.41
CA ALA A 37 8.39 -10.09 9.99
C ALA A 37 8.38 -10.66 11.41
N PRO A 38 9.44 -11.37 11.82
CA PRO A 38 9.55 -11.84 13.20
C PRO A 38 9.67 -10.60 14.12
N GLY A 39 8.80 -10.50 15.11
CA GLY A 39 8.78 -9.39 16.05
C GLY A 39 7.59 -9.50 17.00
N LEU A 40 7.68 -8.78 18.12
CA LEU A 40 6.56 -8.62 19.04
C LEU A 40 5.66 -7.50 18.53
N GLN A 41 4.37 -7.77 18.37
CA GLN A 41 3.40 -6.72 18.09
C GLN A 41 3.31 -5.79 19.30
N VAL A 42 3.61 -4.51 19.08
CA VAL A 42 3.65 -3.50 20.15
C VAL A 42 2.48 -2.52 20.09
N GLY A 43 1.90 -2.27 18.93
CA GLY A 43 0.78 -1.34 18.84
C GLY A 43 0.23 -1.17 17.44
N VAL A 44 -0.53 -0.09 17.23
CA VAL A 44 -1.12 0.31 15.94
C VAL A 44 -0.75 1.76 15.65
N LEU A 45 -0.21 1.99 14.45
CA LEU A 45 0.06 3.31 13.89
C LEU A 45 -0.99 3.61 12.82
N THR A 46 -1.77 4.66 13.01
CA THR A 46 -2.74 5.14 12.02
C THR A 46 -2.25 6.47 11.45
N CYS A 47 -2.18 6.55 10.12
CA CYS A 47 -1.73 7.76 9.42
C CYS A 47 -2.82 8.23 8.46
N GLU A 48 -3.04 9.54 8.41
CA GLU A 48 -3.94 10.23 7.50
C GLU A 48 -3.14 11.26 6.68
N SER A 49 -3.42 11.33 5.38
CA SER A 49 -2.76 12.32 4.52
C SER A 49 -3.30 13.73 4.79
N VAL A 50 -2.40 14.72 4.80
CA VAL A 50 -2.78 16.13 4.91
C VAL A 50 -3.29 16.63 3.56
N PRO A 51 -4.54 17.11 3.47
CA PRO A 51 -5.11 17.58 2.21
C PRO A 51 -4.30 18.74 1.60
N GLY A 52 -4.04 18.65 0.29
CA GLY A 52 -3.36 19.71 -0.45
C GLY A 52 -1.82 19.68 -0.42
N THR A 53 -1.21 18.75 0.31
CA THR A 53 0.25 18.61 0.37
C THR A 53 0.82 17.62 -0.64
N ARG A 54 -0.05 16.90 -1.35
CA ARG A 54 0.38 15.87 -2.30
C ARG A 54 1.13 16.47 -3.48
N PHE A 55 2.34 15.98 -3.65
CA PHE A 55 3.16 16.22 -4.84
C PHE A 55 3.24 14.89 -5.64
N ASN A 56 2.89 14.93 -6.91
CA ASN A 56 2.78 13.75 -7.73
C ASN A 56 3.54 13.93 -9.05
N MET A 57 4.60 13.13 -9.23
CA MET A 57 5.28 12.92 -10.51
C MET A 57 5.13 11.45 -10.89
N LEU A 58 5.16 11.15 -12.17
CA LEU A 58 4.92 9.80 -12.70
C LEU A 58 5.74 8.69 -12.02
N ILE A 59 6.96 9.00 -11.59
CA ILE A 59 7.92 8.03 -11.04
C ILE A 59 8.24 8.27 -9.55
N HIS A 60 7.73 9.36 -8.98
CA HIS A 60 7.94 9.76 -7.59
C HIS A 60 6.72 10.52 -7.10
N SER A 61 6.33 10.28 -5.86
CA SER A 61 5.26 11.04 -5.21
C SER A 61 5.56 11.22 -3.74
N SER A 62 5.01 12.28 -3.16
CA SER A 62 5.02 12.50 -1.72
C SER A 62 3.70 13.13 -1.25
N VAL A 63 3.39 12.94 0.01
CA VAL A 63 2.28 13.57 0.72
C VAL A 63 2.62 13.63 2.20
N ASP A 64 2.32 14.77 2.83
CA ASP A 64 2.46 14.91 4.28
C ASP A 64 1.39 14.07 4.98
N VAL A 65 1.75 13.52 6.14
CA VAL A 65 0.86 12.71 6.95
C VAL A 65 0.90 13.11 8.41
N GLU A 66 -0.25 12.96 9.06
CA GLU A 66 -0.41 13.02 10.51
C GLU A 66 -0.68 11.60 11.01
N CYS A 67 0.13 11.14 11.95
CA CYS A 67 0.06 9.78 12.45
C CYS A 67 -0.17 9.74 13.95
N VAL A 68 -0.96 8.77 14.42
CA VAL A 68 -1.18 8.47 15.83
C VAL A 68 -0.77 7.03 16.11
N PHE A 69 0.14 6.85 17.03
CA PHE A 69 0.57 5.54 17.50
C PHE A 69 -0.07 5.23 18.85
N ASN A 70 -0.79 4.11 18.90
CA ASN A 70 -1.42 3.59 20.11
C ASN A 70 -0.64 2.39 20.65
N TYR A 71 -0.04 2.55 21.83
CA TYR A 71 0.71 1.50 22.51
C TYR A 71 0.53 1.58 24.04
N GLY A 72 0.16 0.45 24.66
CA GLY A 72 0.05 0.37 26.11
C GLY A 72 -0.96 1.34 26.76
N GLY A 73 -1.92 1.88 25.99
CA GLY A 73 -2.88 2.88 26.43
C GLY A 73 -2.36 4.33 26.39
N VAL A 74 -1.18 4.54 25.79
CA VAL A 74 -0.61 5.86 25.50
C VAL A 74 -0.75 6.13 24.00
N GLU A 75 -1.11 7.37 23.66
CA GLU A 75 -1.15 7.87 22.29
C GLU A 75 0.03 8.81 22.06
N GLU A 76 0.80 8.53 21.03
CA GLU A 76 1.90 9.37 20.56
C GLU A 76 1.53 9.95 19.18
N GLN A 77 1.73 11.25 19.00
CA GLN A 77 1.47 11.94 17.76
C GLN A 77 2.77 12.16 16.98
N TYR A 78 2.68 11.97 15.67
CA TYR A 78 3.78 12.16 14.74
C TYR A 78 3.31 12.96 13.54
N TYR A 79 4.18 13.82 13.03
CA TYR A 79 4.10 14.34 11.67
C TYR A 79 5.03 13.54 10.77
N GLY A 80 4.77 13.56 9.46
CA GLY A 80 5.65 12.86 8.54
C GLY A 80 5.34 13.11 7.08
N GLU A 81 6.09 12.41 6.24
CA GLU A 81 5.90 12.37 4.80
C GLU A 81 5.93 10.91 4.33
N THR A 82 5.05 10.57 3.43
CA THR A 82 5.03 9.24 2.78
C THR A 82 4.84 9.37 1.28
N GLY A 83 5.25 8.35 0.54
CA GLY A 83 5.08 8.35 -0.91
C GLY A 83 5.73 7.16 -1.61
N ILE A 84 5.84 7.30 -2.93
CA ILE A 84 6.60 6.41 -3.80
C ILE A 84 7.95 7.06 -4.10
N GLY A 85 9.02 6.47 -3.60
CA GLY A 85 10.39 6.93 -3.87
C GLY A 85 10.84 6.57 -5.29
N ILE A 86 10.56 5.34 -5.72
CA ILE A 86 10.80 4.84 -7.08
C ILE A 86 9.66 3.89 -7.46
N GLY A 87 8.93 4.21 -8.54
CA GLY A 87 7.83 3.39 -9.00
C GLY A 87 6.91 4.13 -9.94
N LEU A 88 5.68 3.68 -10.04
CA LEU A 88 4.61 4.36 -10.76
C LEU A 88 3.59 4.88 -9.76
N ASP A 89 3.26 6.16 -9.85
CA ASP A 89 2.14 6.76 -9.16
C ASP A 89 1.26 7.55 -10.13
N LEU A 90 0.17 6.93 -10.53
CA LEU A 90 -0.83 7.48 -11.44
C LEU A 90 -2.09 7.93 -10.68
N LYS A 91 -2.01 8.08 -9.35
CA LYS A 91 -3.14 8.50 -8.55
C LYS A 91 -3.44 9.99 -8.78
N SER A 92 -4.67 10.25 -9.14
CA SER A 92 -5.27 11.59 -9.10
C SER A 92 -5.93 11.77 -7.74
N VAL A 93 -5.36 12.66 -6.96
CA VAL A 93 -5.79 13.27 -5.70
C VAL A 93 -6.93 12.61 -4.93
N GLY A 94 -6.66 12.33 -3.67
CA GLY A 94 -7.66 11.97 -2.67
C GLY A 94 -7.02 11.84 -1.30
N ASP A 95 -7.82 11.89 -0.27
CA ASP A 95 -7.40 11.61 1.09
C ASP A 95 -7.03 10.13 1.17
N GLU A 96 -5.94 9.85 1.85
CA GLU A 96 -5.37 8.52 2.02
C GLU A 96 -5.24 8.24 3.51
N GLN A 97 -5.83 7.14 3.96
CA GLN A 97 -5.73 6.68 5.34
C GLN A 97 -5.19 5.27 5.36
N ILE A 98 -4.23 5.00 6.24
CA ILE A 98 -3.68 3.67 6.42
C ILE A 98 -3.42 3.38 7.90
N ALA A 99 -3.70 2.15 8.32
CA ALA A 99 -3.39 1.66 9.65
C ALA A 99 -2.38 0.50 9.56
N TYR A 100 -1.33 0.58 10.37
CA TYR A 100 -0.29 -0.43 10.46
C TYR A 100 -0.30 -1.12 11.81
N MET A 101 -0.19 -2.43 11.81
CA MET A 101 0.33 -3.15 12.97
C MET A 101 1.83 -2.89 13.07
N VAL A 102 2.28 -2.49 14.24
CA VAL A 102 3.68 -2.23 14.54
C VAL A 102 4.30 -3.43 15.23
N PHE A 103 5.36 -3.95 14.65
CA PHE A 103 6.16 -5.03 15.21
C PHE A 103 7.54 -4.51 15.57
N ALA A 104 7.97 -4.72 16.82
CA ALA A 104 9.34 -4.44 17.26
C ALA A 104 10.19 -5.70 17.21
N LEU A 105 11.41 -5.60 16.69
CA LEU A 105 12.37 -6.70 16.64
C LEU A 105 13.05 -6.93 18.00
N SER A 106 13.07 -5.90 18.87
CA SER A 106 13.54 -5.98 20.27
C SER A 106 12.43 -5.49 21.20
N GLY A 107 12.28 -6.12 22.36
CA GLY A 107 11.11 -5.99 23.24
C GLY A 107 10.97 -4.71 24.06
N ASP A 108 11.90 -3.77 23.96
CA ASP A 108 11.93 -2.60 24.84
C ASP A 108 11.46 -1.33 24.11
N VAL A 109 10.15 -1.26 23.86
CA VAL A 109 9.51 -0.02 23.41
C VAL A 109 8.91 0.67 24.62
N GLU A 110 9.44 1.83 24.98
CA GLU A 110 8.95 2.62 26.12
C GLU A 110 7.81 3.53 25.64
N PRO A 111 6.60 3.44 26.22
CA PRO A 111 5.47 4.31 25.85
C PRO A 111 5.79 5.78 26.16
N GLY A 112 5.50 6.68 25.21
CA GLY A 112 5.78 8.12 25.32
C GLY A 112 7.20 8.53 24.92
N ALA A 113 8.05 7.59 24.50
CA ALA A 113 9.42 7.88 24.08
C ALA A 113 9.55 8.26 22.60
N HIS A 114 8.45 8.25 21.85
CA HIS A 114 8.43 8.49 20.41
C HIS A 114 9.40 7.56 19.64
N ALA A 115 9.44 6.30 20.05
CA ALA A 115 10.39 5.31 19.53
C ALA A 115 10.22 5.00 18.03
N LEU A 116 9.04 5.28 17.47
CA LEU A 116 8.77 5.07 16.05
C LEU A 116 9.36 6.16 15.14
N ALA A 117 9.85 7.26 15.69
CA ALA A 117 10.44 8.32 14.86
C ALA A 117 11.59 7.79 14.01
N GLY A 118 11.61 8.16 12.73
CA GLY A 118 12.66 7.75 11.79
C GLY A 118 12.12 7.42 10.40
N ASP A 119 12.99 6.84 9.58
CA ASP A 119 12.74 6.53 8.19
C ASP A 119 12.41 5.06 7.98
N TYR A 120 11.36 4.80 7.22
CA TYR A 120 10.89 3.48 6.83
C TYR A 120 10.92 3.35 5.32
N ILE A 121 11.26 2.16 4.85
CA ILE A 121 11.27 1.83 3.42
C ILE A 121 10.60 0.47 3.19
N GLY A 122 9.92 0.32 2.07
CA GLY A 122 9.28 -0.96 1.74
C GLY A 122 8.60 -0.97 0.39
N GLY A 123 7.67 -1.91 0.21
CA GLY A 123 6.90 -2.07 -1.02
C GLY A 123 5.47 -1.59 -0.85
N LYS A 124 4.92 -0.91 -1.85
CA LYS A 124 3.52 -0.46 -1.92
C LYS A 124 2.89 -0.85 -3.24
N ALA A 125 1.61 -1.25 -3.17
CA ALA A 125 0.75 -1.39 -4.33
C ALA A 125 -0.67 -0.94 -3.98
N SER A 126 -1.30 -0.14 -4.84
CA SER A 126 -2.67 0.33 -4.66
C SER A 126 -3.39 0.61 -5.97
N ALA A 127 -4.71 0.53 -5.96
CA ALA A 127 -5.57 0.91 -7.09
C ALA A 127 -6.87 1.55 -6.59
N ALA A 128 -7.36 2.55 -7.31
CA ALA A 128 -8.58 3.27 -6.98
C ALA A 128 -9.43 3.56 -8.23
N ALA A 129 -10.74 3.42 -8.07
CA ALA A 129 -11.75 3.81 -9.05
C ALA A 129 -12.95 4.41 -8.29
N GLY A 130 -12.77 5.64 -7.78
CA GLY A 130 -13.66 6.29 -6.82
C GLY A 130 -13.19 6.03 -5.38
N VAL A 131 -13.42 4.84 -4.86
CA VAL A 131 -12.78 4.31 -3.64
C VAL A 131 -11.71 3.31 -4.04
N GLY A 132 -10.55 3.39 -3.42
CA GLY A 132 -9.40 2.54 -3.70
C GLY A 132 -8.93 1.74 -2.51
N VAL A 133 -8.15 0.72 -2.79
CA VAL A 133 -7.49 -0.13 -1.81
C VAL A 133 -5.99 -0.24 -2.13
N GLY A 134 -5.19 -0.35 -1.09
CA GLY A 134 -3.75 -0.53 -1.23
C GLY A 134 -3.15 -1.19 0.00
N ALA A 135 -1.91 -1.60 -0.12
CA ALA A 135 -1.11 -2.12 0.99
C ALA A 135 0.34 -1.68 0.84
N ALA A 136 0.97 -1.37 1.95
CA ALA A 136 2.39 -1.05 2.04
C ALA A 136 3.00 -1.76 3.26
N VAL A 137 4.05 -2.53 3.04
CA VAL A 137 4.85 -3.13 4.13
C VAL A 137 6.16 -2.36 4.21
N LEU A 138 6.46 -1.83 5.39
CA LEU A 138 7.60 -0.94 5.63
C LEU A 138 8.46 -1.48 6.76
N VAL A 139 9.76 -1.27 6.68
CA VAL A 139 10.73 -1.59 7.74
C VAL A 139 11.64 -0.39 7.96
N GLY A 140 11.99 -0.13 9.23
CA GLY A 140 12.83 1.03 9.56
C GLY A 140 12.56 1.56 10.97
N GLY A 141 12.43 2.87 11.10
CA GLY A 141 12.29 3.61 12.35
C GLY A 141 13.62 3.86 13.05
N GLY A 142 13.56 4.39 14.28
CA GLY A 142 14.73 4.56 15.12
C GLY A 142 15.46 3.21 15.28
N ASP A 143 16.77 3.22 15.07
CA ASP A 143 17.63 2.02 15.08
C ASP A 143 17.20 0.89 14.14
N LYS A 144 16.29 1.13 13.18
CA LYS A 144 15.75 0.17 12.19
C LYS A 144 15.15 -1.10 12.80
N ASN A 145 14.52 -0.96 13.96
CA ASN A 145 14.01 -2.08 14.74
C ASN A 145 12.51 -2.33 14.60
N PHE A 146 11.83 -1.63 13.68
CA PHE A 146 10.39 -1.75 13.50
C PHE A 146 10.02 -2.28 12.11
N SER A 147 8.93 -3.05 12.10
CA SER A 147 8.22 -3.43 10.88
C SER A 147 6.77 -2.96 10.99
N LEU A 148 6.32 -2.22 9.98
CA LEU A 148 4.97 -1.73 9.83
C LEU A 148 4.25 -2.62 8.81
N GLN A 149 3.24 -3.34 9.24
CA GLN A 149 2.44 -4.21 8.39
C GLN A 149 1.00 -3.67 8.33
N PRO A 150 0.38 -3.62 7.16
CA PRO A 150 -0.97 -3.09 7.04
C PRO A 150 -1.95 -3.90 7.90
N LEU A 151 -2.61 -3.23 8.84
CA LEU A 151 -3.67 -3.80 9.66
C LEU A 151 -4.95 -3.98 8.83
N ALA A 152 -5.19 -3.03 7.94
CA ALA A 152 -6.27 -3.06 6.96
C ALA A 152 -5.72 -2.58 5.62
N LEU A 153 -6.46 -2.84 4.56
CA LEU A 153 -6.14 -2.25 3.27
C LEU A 153 -6.21 -0.72 3.40
N GLU A 154 -5.18 -0.06 2.88
CA GLU A 154 -5.19 1.38 2.73
C GLU A 154 -6.45 1.81 1.98
N THR A 155 -7.19 2.76 2.53
CA THR A 155 -8.33 3.35 1.85
C THR A 155 -7.91 4.68 1.23
N SER A 156 -8.31 4.89 0.00
CA SER A 156 -8.07 6.14 -0.73
C SER A 156 -9.28 6.52 -1.56
N THR A 157 -9.48 7.82 -1.77
CA THR A 157 -10.48 8.34 -2.70
C THR A 157 -9.79 8.85 -3.96
N GLY A 158 -10.45 8.74 -5.12
CA GLY A 158 -9.90 9.20 -6.40
C GLY A 158 -9.80 8.12 -7.46
N PHE A 159 -8.98 8.36 -8.47
CA PHE A 159 -8.74 7.43 -9.58
C PHE A 159 -7.24 7.21 -9.74
N GLY A 160 -6.85 5.98 -10.05
CA GLY A 160 -5.48 5.65 -10.40
C GLY A 160 -4.95 4.40 -9.76
N ALA A 161 -3.66 4.16 -9.96
CA ALA A 161 -2.94 3.06 -9.38
C ALA A 161 -1.52 3.52 -9.03
N SER A 162 -0.94 2.94 -7.98
CA SER A 162 0.46 3.11 -7.67
C SER A 162 1.11 1.79 -7.29
N ALA A 163 2.37 1.63 -7.66
CA ALA A 163 3.18 0.49 -7.25
C ALA A 163 4.66 0.87 -7.27
N GLY A 164 5.41 0.43 -6.28
CA GLY A 164 6.86 0.70 -6.22
C GLY A 164 7.45 0.55 -4.84
N VAL A 165 8.66 1.09 -4.71
CA VAL A 165 9.31 1.27 -3.41
C VAL A 165 8.70 2.49 -2.74
N SER A 166 8.07 2.28 -1.60
CA SER A 166 7.49 3.35 -0.78
C SER A 166 8.38 3.69 0.38
N TYR A 167 8.18 4.88 0.91
CA TYR A 167 8.82 5.34 2.12
C TYR A 167 7.81 6.00 3.05
N LEU A 168 8.17 6.06 4.33
CA LEU A 168 7.48 6.83 5.36
C LEU A 168 8.56 7.39 6.29
N SER A 169 8.62 8.71 6.43
CA SER A 169 9.48 9.40 7.38
C SER A 169 8.58 10.07 8.41
N ILE A 170 8.77 9.75 9.70
CA ILE A 170 7.96 10.31 10.80
C ILE A 170 8.83 10.88 11.90
N TRP A 171 8.36 11.97 12.50
CA TRP A 171 8.99 12.65 13.63
C TRP A 171 7.92 13.07 14.66
N PRO A 172 8.32 13.23 15.96
CA PRO A 172 7.38 13.64 17.00
C PRO A 172 6.68 14.96 16.68
N ALA A 173 5.37 15.04 16.92
CA ALA A 173 4.58 16.24 16.65
C ALA A 173 4.87 17.41 17.62
N ASP A 174 5.50 17.14 18.74
CA ASP A 174 5.84 18.12 19.81
C ASP A 174 7.22 18.76 19.64
N LYS A 175 7.93 18.49 18.54
CA LYS A 175 9.20 19.15 18.20
C LYS A 175 8.97 20.30 17.21
N GLU A 176 8.45 21.44 17.71
CA GLU A 176 8.68 22.77 17.14
C GLU A 176 9.88 23.44 17.75
#